data_c6413eed373e777dc4419e37a9492b11
#
_entry.id   c6413eed373e777dc4419e37a9492b11
#
_cell.length_a   1.000
_cell.length_b   1.000
_cell.length_c   1.000
_cell.angle_alpha   90.00
_cell.angle_beta   90.00
_cell.angle_gamma   90.00
#
_symmetry.space_group_name_H-M   'P 1'
#
loop_
_entity.id
_entity.type
_entity.pdbx_description
1 polymer ?
#
loop_
_entity_poly.entity_id
_entity_poly.type
_entity_poly.pdbx_seq_one_letter_code
_entity_poly.pdbx_strand_id
1 'polypeptide(L)'
;MSSIEQSWDVIIVGAGVSGLRAALDLKKAGQQVLVLEARNRVGGRSMPGTVAGHTVDFGGQWLGADHHLFREQAQSLGVGIYPQHTEGNNLVSLDDSIQSYGSQVPKLPWSSLLSLGIADQILQHDLRRLGHLAPWQADNAAELDRESLEAWIDRKVHTKAARGLIQLIAK
;
A
#
# COMPACT_ATOMS: atom_id res chain seq x y z
N MET A 1 -9.28 -43.08 26.00
CA MET A 1 -9.66 -42.00 25.05
C MET A 1 -8.50 -41.83 24.10
N SER A 2 -8.59 -42.35 22.88
CA SER A 2 -7.57 -42.16 21.87
C SER A 2 -7.63 -40.70 21.40
N SER A 3 -6.58 -39.93 21.70
CA SER A 3 -6.39 -38.64 21.09
C SER A 3 -6.27 -38.86 19.58
N ILE A 4 -7.25 -38.42 18.81
CA ILE A 4 -7.11 -38.33 17.37
C ILE A 4 -6.05 -37.26 17.14
N GLU A 5 -4.80 -37.66 16.82
CA GLU A 5 -3.80 -36.72 16.35
C GLU A 5 -4.28 -36.17 15.02
N GLN A 6 -4.75 -34.92 15.06
CA GLN A 6 -5.17 -34.21 13.85
C GLN A 6 -3.89 -33.76 13.12
N SER A 7 -3.63 -34.32 11.95
CA SER A 7 -2.50 -33.93 11.11
C SER A 7 -2.96 -32.87 10.11
N TRP A 8 -2.07 -31.95 9.79
CA TRP A 8 -2.29 -30.87 8.84
C TRP A 8 -1.21 -30.92 7.76
N ASP A 9 -1.59 -30.79 6.49
CA ASP A 9 -0.65 -30.74 5.39
C ASP A 9 0.11 -29.42 5.37
N VAL A 10 -0.60 -28.32 5.73
CA VAL A 10 -0.04 -26.96 5.75
C VAL A 10 -0.53 -26.19 6.95
N ILE A 11 0.38 -25.49 7.61
CA ILE A 11 0.08 -24.52 8.67
C ILE A 11 0.40 -23.12 8.16
N ILE A 12 -0.59 -22.23 8.20
CA ILE A 12 -0.46 -20.82 7.81
C ILE A 12 -0.44 -19.96 9.06
N VAL A 13 0.60 -19.15 9.21
CA VAL A 13 0.73 -18.21 10.33
C VAL A 13 0.21 -16.84 9.90
N GLY A 14 -0.89 -16.42 10.51
CA GLY A 14 -1.56 -15.15 10.27
C GLY A 14 -2.82 -15.26 9.39
N ALA A 15 -3.95 -14.81 9.94
CA ALA A 15 -5.24 -14.74 9.25
C ALA A 15 -5.53 -13.34 8.64
N GLY A 16 -4.50 -12.72 8.07
CA GLY A 16 -4.65 -11.56 7.20
C GLY A 16 -5.15 -11.97 5.80
N VAL A 17 -5.40 -11.01 4.92
CA VAL A 17 -5.94 -11.28 3.57
C VAL A 17 -5.08 -12.28 2.79
N SER A 18 -3.76 -12.16 2.83
CA SER A 18 -2.84 -13.08 2.15
C SER A 18 -2.90 -14.50 2.72
N GLY A 19 -2.89 -14.64 4.05
CA GLY A 19 -2.98 -15.96 4.70
C GLY A 19 -4.32 -16.65 4.44
N LEU A 20 -5.43 -15.89 4.50
CA LEU A 20 -6.76 -16.42 4.19
C LEU A 20 -6.89 -16.81 2.71
N ARG A 21 -6.29 -16.04 1.79
CA ARG A 21 -6.28 -16.40 0.38
C ARG A 21 -5.46 -17.67 0.14
N ALA A 22 -4.28 -17.79 0.72
CA ALA A 22 -3.48 -19.01 0.64
C ALA A 22 -4.24 -20.23 1.19
N ALA A 23 -4.92 -20.07 2.32
CA ALA A 23 -5.76 -21.13 2.89
C ALA A 23 -6.87 -21.58 1.94
N LEU A 24 -7.55 -20.64 1.28
CA LEU A 24 -8.59 -20.95 0.31
C LEU A 24 -8.06 -21.72 -0.90
N ASP A 25 -6.93 -21.30 -1.44
CA ASP A 25 -6.34 -21.93 -2.62
C ASP A 25 -5.81 -23.34 -2.30
N LEU A 26 -5.14 -23.51 -1.17
CA LEU A 26 -4.68 -24.82 -0.69
C LEU A 26 -5.84 -25.77 -0.38
N LYS A 27 -6.91 -25.26 0.24
CA LYS A 27 -8.11 -26.04 0.50
C LYS A 27 -8.78 -26.50 -0.81
N LYS A 28 -8.84 -25.62 -1.83
CA LYS A 28 -9.34 -26.00 -3.18
C LYS A 28 -8.46 -27.07 -3.83
N ALA A 29 -7.17 -27.07 -3.53
CA ALA A 29 -6.22 -28.10 -3.97
C ALA A 29 -6.29 -29.40 -3.15
N GLY A 30 -7.24 -29.53 -2.23
CA GLY A 30 -7.46 -30.74 -1.44
C GLY A 30 -6.58 -30.88 -0.19
N GLN A 31 -5.82 -29.85 0.18
CA GLN A 31 -4.95 -29.86 1.35
C GLN A 31 -5.73 -29.64 2.65
N GLN A 32 -5.32 -30.30 3.72
CA GLN A 32 -5.78 -30.00 5.07
C GLN A 32 -4.97 -28.81 5.63
N VAL A 33 -5.64 -27.69 5.85
CA VAL A 33 -4.97 -26.44 6.21
C VAL A 33 -5.40 -25.97 7.59
N LEU A 34 -4.41 -25.62 8.42
CA LEU A 34 -4.62 -24.92 9.69
C LEU A 34 -4.14 -23.48 9.56
N VAL A 35 -4.97 -22.52 9.95
CA VAL A 35 -4.57 -21.11 10.04
C VAL A 35 -4.46 -20.74 11.51
N LEU A 36 -3.30 -20.21 11.90
CA LEU A 36 -3.03 -19.71 13.25
C LEU A 36 -3.01 -18.18 13.23
N GLU A 37 -3.81 -17.57 14.09
CA GLU A 37 -3.87 -16.10 14.25
C GLU A 37 -3.59 -15.73 15.72
N ALA A 38 -2.68 -14.78 15.92
CA ALA A 38 -2.29 -14.35 17.25
C ALA A 38 -3.30 -13.43 17.95
N ARG A 39 -4.15 -12.75 17.15
CA ARG A 39 -5.21 -11.87 17.67
C ARG A 39 -6.51 -12.63 17.79
N ASN A 40 -7.47 -12.05 18.50
CA ASN A 40 -8.84 -12.57 18.60
C ASN A 40 -9.72 -12.23 17.38
N ARG A 41 -9.14 -11.80 16.26
CA ARG A 41 -9.82 -11.43 15.02
C ARG A 41 -9.00 -11.77 13.78
N VAL A 42 -9.67 -12.03 12.69
CA VAL A 42 -9.08 -12.15 11.35
C VAL A 42 -8.96 -10.78 10.67
N GLY A 43 -8.37 -10.74 9.48
CA GLY A 43 -8.30 -9.56 8.60
C GLY A 43 -6.96 -8.82 8.63
N GLY A 44 -6.14 -9.00 9.68
CA GLY A 44 -4.82 -8.36 9.76
C GLY A 44 -4.91 -6.83 9.74
N ARG A 45 -4.43 -6.19 8.66
CA ARG A 45 -4.47 -4.74 8.44
C ARG A 45 -5.84 -4.22 7.94
N SER A 46 -6.75 -5.09 7.53
CA SER A 46 -8.16 -4.76 7.31
C SER A 46 -8.91 -4.93 8.61
N MET A 47 -9.62 -3.92 9.04
CA MET A 47 -10.30 -3.92 10.33
C MET A 47 -11.62 -3.15 10.22
N PRO A 48 -12.77 -3.84 10.13
CA PRO A 48 -14.06 -3.18 10.22
C PRO A 48 -14.35 -2.76 11.66
N GLY A 49 -15.14 -1.71 11.81
CA GLY A 49 -15.63 -1.25 13.10
C GLY A 49 -16.95 -0.52 12.98
N THR A 50 -17.46 0.00 14.09
CA THR A 50 -18.73 0.73 14.10
C THR A 50 -18.54 2.09 14.78
N VAL A 51 -18.98 3.15 14.10
CA VAL A 51 -19.01 4.52 14.64
C VAL A 51 -20.42 5.06 14.46
N ALA A 52 -21.05 5.50 15.52
CA ALA A 52 -22.42 6.04 15.53
C ALA A 52 -23.45 5.12 14.82
N GLY A 53 -23.32 3.80 14.96
CA GLY A 53 -24.22 2.81 14.34
C GLY A 53 -23.90 2.48 12.85
N HIS A 54 -22.89 3.11 12.26
CA HIS A 54 -22.48 2.84 10.89
C HIS A 54 -21.19 2.00 10.86
N THR A 55 -21.14 1.03 9.93
CA THR A 55 -19.93 0.26 9.67
C THR A 55 -18.89 1.13 8.97
N VAL A 56 -17.67 1.13 9.47
CA VAL A 56 -16.53 1.87 8.93
C VAL A 56 -15.31 0.97 8.88
N ASP A 57 -14.38 1.27 8.00
CA ASP A 57 -13.09 0.60 7.90
C ASP A 57 -12.03 1.42 8.65
N PHE A 58 -11.42 0.82 9.69
CA PHE A 58 -10.28 1.39 10.42
C PHE A 58 -8.92 0.98 9.83
N GLY A 59 -8.93 0.19 8.77
CA GLY A 59 -7.73 -0.33 8.12
C GLY A 59 -7.72 -0.07 6.63
N GLY A 60 -7.18 -1.04 5.89
CA GLY A 60 -7.12 -0.97 4.43
C GLY A 60 -8.52 -1.02 3.80
N GLN A 61 -8.86 0.03 3.06
CA GLN A 61 -10.16 0.21 2.41
C GLN A 61 -10.04 0.56 0.91
N TRP A 62 -8.86 0.95 0.45
CA TRP A 62 -8.66 1.43 -0.90
C TRP A 62 -8.16 0.34 -1.85
N LEU A 63 -8.76 0.27 -3.04
CA LEU A 63 -8.31 -0.57 -4.12
C LEU A 63 -7.76 0.28 -5.27
N GLY A 64 -6.46 0.14 -5.54
CA GLY A 64 -5.84 0.73 -6.72
C GLY A 64 -6.26 0.01 -8.01
N ALA A 65 -5.98 0.65 -9.15
CA ALA A 65 -6.30 0.08 -10.46
C ALA A 65 -5.66 -1.30 -10.69
N ASP A 66 -4.45 -1.49 -10.18
CA ASP A 66 -3.63 -2.70 -10.39
C ASP A 66 -3.90 -3.84 -9.39
N HIS A 67 -4.82 -3.64 -8.44
CA HIS A 67 -5.17 -4.68 -7.46
C HIS A 67 -6.17 -5.70 -8.04
N HIS A 68 -5.84 -6.33 -9.18
CA HIS A 68 -6.79 -7.21 -9.89
C HIS A 68 -7.12 -8.46 -9.08
N LEU A 69 -6.15 -9.11 -8.43
CA LEU A 69 -6.38 -10.30 -7.62
C LEU A 69 -7.34 -10.04 -6.46
N PHE A 70 -7.21 -8.87 -5.82
CA PHE A 70 -8.12 -8.49 -4.75
C PHE A 70 -9.52 -8.19 -5.28
N ARG A 71 -9.62 -7.54 -6.43
CA ARG A 71 -10.88 -7.24 -7.11
C ARG A 71 -11.62 -8.51 -7.52
N GLU A 72 -10.93 -9.47 -8.12
CA GLU A 72 -11.46 -10.79 -8.46
C GLU A 72 -11.95 -11.54 -7.22
N GLN A 73 -11.19 -11.48 -6.13
CA GLN A 73 -11.58 -12.12 -4.87
C GLN A 73 -12.84 -11.47 -4.28
N ALA A 74 -12.91 -10.13 -4.25
CA ALA A 74 -14.11 -9.42 -3.79
C ALA A 74 -15.33 -9.82 -4.62
N GLN A 75 -15.20 -9.83 -5.95
CA GLN A 75 -16.25 -10.24 -6.86
C GLN A 75 -16.69 -11.69 -6.63
N SER A 76 -15.75 -12.62 -6.44
CA SER A 76 -16.04 -14.03 -6.18
C SER A 76 -16.80 -14.27 -4.86
N LEU A 77 -16.67 -13.35 -3.91
CA LEU A 77 -17.34 -13.35 -2.62
C LEU A 77 -18.62 -12.51 -2.61
N GLY A 78 -19.01 -11.91 -3.75
CA GLY A 78 -20.18 -11.03 -3.84
C GLY A 78 -20.02 -9.71 -3.09
N VAL A 79 -18.77 -9.29 -2.81
CA VAL A 79 -18.49 -8.02 -2.12
C VAL A 79 -18.50 -6.88 -3.14
N GLY A 80 -19.38 -5.90 -2.92
CA GLY A 80 -19.50 -4.72 -3.77
C GLY A 80 -18.28 -3.79 -3.65
N ILE A 81 -17.85 -3.24 -4.77
CA ILE A 81 -16.82 -2.21 -4.85
C ILE A 81 -17.49 -0.96 -5.40
N TYR A 82 -17.26 0.17 -4.78
CA TYR A 82 -17.81 1.45 -5.19
C TYR A 82 -16.69 2.51 -5.36
N PRO A 83 -16.87 3.49 -6.24
CA PRO A 83 -15.88 4.53 -6.43
C PRO A 83 -15.73 5.40 -5.19
N GLN A 84 -14.51 5.86 -4.95
CA GLN A 84 -14.25 6.85 -3.91
C GLN A 84 -15.01 8.15 -4.23
N HIS A 85 -15.55 8.80 -3.19
CA HIS A 85 -16.09 10.14 -3.32
C HIS A 85 -14.95 11.13 -3.65
N THR A 86 -15.09 11.86 -4.76
CA THR A 86 -14.06 12.79 -5.27
C THR A 86 -14.60 14.21 -5.47
N GLU A 87 -15.85 14.47 -5.07
CA GLU A 87 -16.43 15.80 -5.18
C GLU A 87 -15.90 16.72 -4.07
N GLY A 88 -15.68 17.99 -4.44
CA GLY A 88 -15.16 19.00 -3.52
C GLY A 88 -13.67 19.27 -3.67
N ASN A 89 -13.12 20.01 -2.73
CA ASN A 89 -11.71 20.36 -2.70
C ASN A 89 -10.92 19.44 -1.77
N ASN A 90 -9.72 19.12 -2.18
CA ASN A 90 -8.73 18.48 -1.32
C ASN A 90 -8.13 19.49 -0.34
N LEU A 91 -7.69 19.01 0.81
CA LEU A 91 -6.93 19.79 1.77
C LEU A 91 -5.54 19.17 1.94
N VAL A 92 -4.52 20.01 1.96
CA VAL A 92 -3.17 19.62 2.30
C VAL A 92 -2.61 20.53 3.38
N SER A 93 -1.98 19.95 4.38
CA SER A 93 -1.22 20.70 5.39
C SER A 93 0.27 20.59 5.07
N LEU A 94 0.86 21.70 4.68
CA LEU A 94 2.29 21.85 4.38
C LEU A 94 2.82 23.06 5.13
N ASP A 95 3.96 22.92 5.81
CA ASP A 95 4.62 24.03 6.53
C ASP A 95 3.67 24.80 7.46
N ASP A 96 2.90 24.09 8.28
CA ASP A 96 1.91 24.64 9.23
C ASP A 96 0.78 25.46 8.56
N SER A 97 0.65 25.40 7.25
CA SER A 97 -0.42 26.01 6.49
C SER A 97 -1.36 24.97 5.87
N ILE A 98 -2.67 25.19 5.95
CA ILE A 98 -3.69 24.36 5.30
C ILE A 98 -4.07 25.04 3.99
N GLN A 99 -3.93 24.32 2.89
CA GLN A 99 -4.32 24.78 1.56
C GLN A 99 -5.44 23.92 1.01
N SER A 100 -6.46 24.58 0.44
CA SER A 100 -7.54 23.93 -0.30
C SER A 100 -7.24 23.99 -1.80
N TYR A 101 -7.41 22.86 -2.51
CA TYR A 101 -7.16 22.78 -3.95
C TYR A 101 -8.12 21.78 -4.62
N GLY A 102 -8.55 22.11 -5.85
CA GLY A 102 -9.47 21.29 -6.65
C GLY A 102 -8.79 20.52 -7.78
N SER A 103 -7.46 20.54 -7.86
CA SER A 103 -6.64 19.84 -8.86
C SER A 103 -6.02 18.56 -8.30
N GLN A 104 -5.29 17.81 -9.13
CA GLN A 104 -4.57 16.61 -8.67
C GLN A 104 -3.36 16.94 -7.79
N VAL A 105 -2.82 18.16 -7.89
CA VAL A 105 -1.64 18.60 -7.15
C VAL A 105 -1.95 19.92 -6.45
N PRO A 106 -1.53 20.12 -5.19
CA PRO A 106 -1.68 21.41 -4.51
C PRO A 106 -0.91 22.52 -5.23
N LYS A 107 -1.34 23.76 -5.03
CA LYS A 107 -0.64 24.93 -5.59
C LYS A 107 0.71 25.08 -4.93
N LEU A 108 1.77 24.92 -5.70
CA LEU A 108 3.15 25.09 -5.27
C LEU A 108 3.80 26.26 -6.00
N PRO A 109 4.79 26.94 -5.40
CA PRO A 109 5.66 27.86 -6.11
C PRO A 109 6.30 27.20 -7.33
N TRP A 110 6.50 27.95 -8.39
CA TRP A 110 7.04 27.41 -9.64
C TRP A 110 8.43 26.76 -9.45
N SER A 111 9.24 27.29 -8.54
CA SER A 111 10.54 26.68 -8.15
C SER A 111 10.39 25.30 -7.53
N SER A 112 9.32 25.06 -6.78
CA SER A 112 9.02 23.75 -6.20
C SER A 112 8.53 22.76 -7.25
N LEU A 113 7.73 23.22 -8.21
CA LEU A 113 7.31 22.40 -9.35
C LEU A 113 8.50 21.99 -10.21
N LEU A 114 9.43 22.90 -10.46
CA LEU A 114 10.67 22.61 -11.18
C LEU A 114 11.53 21.58 -10.39
N SER A 115 11.68 21.78 -9.10
CA SER A 115 12.43 20.86 -8.22
C SER A 115 11.82 19.44 -8.23
N LEU A 116 10.49 19.32 -8.18
CA LEU A 116 9.79 18.05 -8.28
C LEU A 116 9.97 17.41 -9.67
N GLY A 117 9.85 18.19 -10.73
CA GLY A 117 10.06 17.71 -12.10
C GLY A 117 11.47 17.15 -12.34
N ILE A 118 12.50 17.82 -11.82
CA ILE A 118 13.88 17.33 -11.87
C ILE A 118 14.01 16.03 -11.05
N ALA A 119 13.50 16.00 -9.84
CA ALA A 119 13.54 14.82 -8.99
C ALA A 119 12.82 13.62 -9.63
N ASP A 120 11.65 13.86 -10.22
CA ASP A 120 10.92 12.82 -10.96
C ASP A 120 11.72 12.28 -12.15
N GLN A 121 12.35 13.15 -12.95
CA GLN A 121 13.18 12.70 -14.08
C GLN A 121 14.35 11.82 -13.63
N ILE A 122 14.99 12.15 -12.51
CA ILE A 122 16.07 11.34 -11.94
C ILE A 122 15.51 10.00 -11.48
N LEU A 123 14.40 10.00 -10.75
CA LEU A 123 13.74 8.78 -10.27
C LEU A 123 13.31 7.89 -11.42
N GLN A 124 12.69 8.44 -12.46
CA GLN A 124 12.29 7.68 -13.66
C GLN A 124 13.51 7.11 -14.41
N HIS A 125 14.62 7.81 -14.43
CA HIS A 125 15.86 7.29 -15.00
C HIS A 125 16.37 6.07 -14.21
N ASP A 126 16.42 6.16 -12.89
CA ASP A 126 16.89 5.09 -12.02
C ASP A 126 15.95 3.86 -12.07
N LEU A 127 14.64 4.10 -12.07
CA LEU A 127 13.62 3.04 -12.20
C LEU A 127 13.75 2.28 -13.52
N ARG A 128 14.02 2.97 -14.64
CA ARG A 128 14.24 2.30 -15.93
C ARG A 128 15.46 1.37 -15.91
N ARG A 129 16.50 1.70 -15.14
CA ARG A 129 17.70 0.87 -14.98
C ARG A 129 17.48 -0.32 -14.06
N LEU A 130 16.61 -0.18 -13.06
CA LEU A 130 16.31 -1.25 -12.11
C LEU A 130 15.53 -2.40 -12.76
N GLY A 131 14.67 -2.12 -13.75
CA GLY A 131 13.77 -3.12 -14.31
C GLY A 131 12.65 -3.55 -13.34
N HIS A 132 11.68 -4.31 -13.83
CA HIS A 132 10.46 -4.62 -13.06
C HIS A 132 10.47 -5.97 -12.32
N LEU A 133 11.25 -6.95 -12.79
CA LEU A 133 11.17 -8.33 -12.30
C LEU A 133 12.17 -8.66 -11.19
N ALA A 134 13.37 -8.09 -11.28
CA ALA A 134 14.44 -8.39 -10.34
C ALA A 134 15.30 -7.14 -10.06
N PRO A 135 14.76 -6.10 -9.41
CA PRO A 135 15.46 -4.84 -9.21
C PRO A 135 16.79 -5.00 -8.46
N TRP A 136 16.92 -6.02 -7.62
CA TRP A 136 18.15 -6.36 -6.90
C TRP A 136 19.30 -6.89 -7.78
N GLN A 137 19.03 -7.24 -9.05
CA GLN A 137 20.02 -7.69 -10.03
C GLN A 137 20.52 -6.57 -10.95
N ALA A 138 19.96 -5.38 -10.83
CA ALA A 138 20.38 -4.24 -11.65
C ALA A 138 21.78 -3.75 -11.28
N ASP A 139 22.52 -3.24 -12.25
CA ASP A 139 23.90 -2.77 -12.07
C ASP A 139 24.05 -1.68 -11.00
N ASN A 140 23.01 -0.86 -10.81
CA ASN A 140 22.96 0.21 -9.81
C ASN A 140 22.21 -0.17 -8.53
N ALA A 141 21.74 -1.39 -8.36
CA ALA A 141 20.95 -1.81 -7.20
C ALA A 141 21.72 -1.59 -5.88
N ALA A 142 22.97 -2.02 -5.83
CA ALA A 142 23.81 -1.87 -4.64
C ALA A 142 24.13 -0.41 -4.30
N GLU A 143 24.17 0.49 -5.28
CA GLU A 143 24.34 1.92 -5.07
C GLU A 143 23.08 2.54 -4.45
N LEU A 144 21.92 2.23 -5.02
CA LEU A 144 20.63 2.74 -4.53
C LEU A 144 20.28 2.19 -3.15
N ASP A 145 20.63 0.95 -2.83
CA ASP A 145 20.37 0.33 -1.52
C ASP A 145 21.21 0.93 -0.37
N ARG A 146 22.27 1.68 -0.68
CA ARG A 146 23.08 2.38 0.33
C ARG A 146 22.47 3.68 0.85
N GLU A 147 21.51 4.23 0.15
CA GLU A 147 20.88 5.51 0.48
C GLU A 147 19.44 5.30 0.89
N SER A 148 19.02 5.87 2.03
CA SER A 148 17.61 5.90 2.37
C SER A 148 16.84 6.86 1.44
N LEU A 149 15.54 6.62 1.27
CA LEU A 149 14.68 7.52 0.49
C LEU A 149 14.71 8.95 1.06
N GLU A 150 14.77 9.11 2.37
CA GLU A 150 14.88 10.42 3.03
C GLU A 150 16.17 11.15 2.64
N ALA A 151 17.31 10.46 2.69
CA ALA A 151 18.60 11.04 2.28
C ALA A 151 18.61 11.40 0.78
N TRP A 152 18.00 10.58 -0.05
CA TRP A 152 17.83 10.86 -1.48
C TRP A 152 16.96 12.12 -1.70
N ILE A 153 15.83 12.25 -0.99
CA ILE A 153 14.95 13.42 -1.05
C ILE A 153 15.73 14.68 -0.64
N ASP A 154 16.44 14.63 0.47
CA ASP A 154 17.20 15.78 0.96
C ASP A 154 18.29 16.25 -0.02
N ARG A 155 18.91 15.30 -0.73
CA ARG A 155 19.93 15.57 -1.72
C ARG A 155 19.39 16.06 -3.06
N LYS A 156 18.22 15.55 -3.50
CA LYS A 156 17.69 15.78 -4.85
C LYS A 156 16.56 16.79 -4.93
N VAL A 157 15.88 17.05 -3.82
CA VAL A 157 14.72 17.96 -3.77
C VAL A 157 15.10 19.25 -3.02
N HIS A 158 15.20 20.37 -3.73
CA HIS A 158 15.86 21.57 -3.20
C HIS A 158 14.93 22.53 -2.45
N THR A 159 13.60 22.40 -2.60
CA THR A 159 12.68 23.31 -1.92
C THR A 159 11.93 22.60 -0.79
N LYS A 160 11.65 23.32 0.31
CA LYS A 160 10.97 22.79 1.48
C LYS A 160 9.57 22.26 1.13
N ALA A 161 8.79 23.00 0.34
CA ALA A 161 7.45 22.59 -0.05
C ALA A 161 7.46 21.34 -0.94
N ALA A 162 8.44 21.19 -1.84
CA ALA A 162 8.58 19.99 -2.65
C ALA A 162 8.98 18.77 -1.81
N ARG A 163 9.91 18.94 -0.86
CA ARG A 163 10.27 17.87 0.09
C ARG A 163 9.07 17.42 0.92
N GLY A 164 8.34 18.37 1.51
CA GLY A 164 7.15 18.08 2.29
C GLY A 164 6.11 17.28 1.52
N LEU A 165 5.90 17.60 0.24
CA LEU A 165 4.96 16.85 -0.61
C LEU A 165 5.43 15.42 -0.88
N ILE A 166 6.71 15.21 -1.23
CA ILE A 166 7.24 13.84 -1.45
C ILE A 166 7.21 13.04 -0.15
N GLN A 167 7.61 13.63 0.96
CA GLN A 167 7.57 12.97 2.28
C GLN A 167 6.16 12.58 2.71
N LEU A 168 5.14 13.37 2.32
CA LEU A 168 3.74 13.03 2.58
C LEU A 168 3.29 11.80 1.78
N ILE A 169 3.76 11.65 0.54
CA ILE A 169 3.43 10.52 -0.34
C ILE A 169 4.20 9.25 0.07
N ALA A 170 5.42 9.41 0.61
CA ALA A 170 6.31 8.31 0.97
C ALA A 170 6.04 7.69 2.35
N LYS A 171 5.19 8.31 3.19
CA LYS A 171 4.76 7.79 4.51
C LYS A 171 3.57 6.86 4.38
#